data_7389ff1a3687f49dbede0c2dba897245
#
_entry.id   7389ff1a3687f49dbede0c2dba897245
#
_cell.length_a   1.000
_cell.length_b   1.000
_cell.length_c   1.000
_cell.angle_alpha   90.00
_cell.angle_beta   90.00
_cell.angle_gamma   90.00
#
_symmetry.space_group_name_H-M   'P 1'
#
loop_
_entity.id
_entity.type
_entity.pdbx_description
1 polymer ?
#
loop_
_entity_poly.entity_id
_entity_poly.type
_entity_poly.pdbx_seq_one_letter_code
_entity_poly.pdbx_strand_id
1 'polypeptide(L)'
;MKKQILLIGGDQRTPYLAKMLAKHNFNIFMYGMEQCPLTPFTVTLTKHLDHADLYILPIPFSKDGKTIHAPFSPTPIPIKDVIDLLRPGDILVGGNIPDWVMNHGKNQNIIVFDYGKSNEFADENALPTAEGTLEILLNQTPCVLEGKSVCVVGYGRIGKILAKKLKALDCNVTVTARQSHQLETIRDLGYTPLLTNNLCNGNTFDIIINTVPAPVVNKDVINHQEKNCLIIDLASKPGGVDFEYANELGIKTIHALSLPAKHAPETAAMIIEKSILKFLEETE
;
A
#
# COMPACT_ATOMS: atom_id res chain seq x y z
N MET A 1 16.52 -11.19 -29.35
CA MET A 1 15.04 -11.15 -29.29
C MET A 1 14.66 -10.20 -28.17
N LYS A 2 13.47 -9.56 -28.22
CA LYS A 2 12.98 -8.76 -27.10
C LYS A 2 12.60 -9.69 -25.96
N LYS A 3 12.98 -9.34 -24.70
CA LYS A 3 12.53 -10.09 -23.51
C LYS A 3 10.99 -10.08 -23.45
N GLN A 4 10.40 -11.22 -23.16
CA GLN A 4 8.95 -11.36 -22.98
C GLN A 4 8.61 -11.15 -21.51
N ILE A 5 7.66 -10.24 -21.27
CA ILE A 5 7.18 -9.93 -19.93
C ILE A 5 5.71 -10.32 -19.83
N LEU A 6 5.36 -11.09 -18.82
CA LEU A 6 3.98 -11.43 -18.49
C LEU A 6 3.57 -10.80 -17.16
N LEU A 7 2.66 -9.82 -17.24
CA LEU A 7 2.00 -9.29 -16.06
C LEU A 7 0.78 -10.17 -15.73
N ILE A 8 0.69 -10.64 -14.49
CA ILE A 8 -0.36 -11.56 -14.06
C ILE A 8 -1.22 -10.91 -12.98
N GLY A 9 -2.50 -10.73 -13.26
CA GLY A 9 -3.45 -10.12 -12.34
C GLY A 9 -3.11 -8.67 -12.00
N GLY A 10 -3.45 -8.26 -10.78
CA GLY A 10 -3.26 -6.90 -10.30
C GLY A 10 -4.50 -6.03 -10.37
N ASP A 11 -4.35 -4.78 -9.97
CA ASP A 11 -5.41 -3.78 -9.90
C ASP A 11 -5.19 -2.64 -10.92
N GLN A 12 -5.77 -1.46 -10.68
CA GLN A 12 -5.68 -0.32 -11.59
C GLN A 12 -4.24 0.14 -11.91
N ARG A 13 -3.23 -0.27 -11.14
CA ARG A 13 -1.80 0.01 -11.41
C ARG A 13 -1.27 -0.78 -12.60
N THR A 14 -1.74 -2.01 -12.79
CA THR A 14 -1.21 -2.93 -13.82
C THR A 14 -1.30 -2.37 -15.24
N PRO A 15 -2.40 -1.77 -15.73
CA PRO A 15 -2.44 -1.17 -17.05
C PRO A 15 -1.46 -0.02 -17.25
N TYR A 16 -1.29 0.84 -16.23
CA TYR A 16 -0.29 1.92 -16.28
C TYR A 16 1.13 1.36 -16.33
N LEU A 17 1.44 0.36 -15.48
CA LEU A 17 2.73 -0.31 -15.48
C LEU A 17 3.03 -0.96 -16.84
N ALA A 18 2.07 -1.68 -17.41
CA ALA A 18 2.20 -2.30 -18.71
C ALA A 18 2.48 -1.27 -19.82
N LYS A 19 1.76 -0.13 -19.80
CA LYS A 19 1.98 0.99 -20.73
C LYS A 19 3.36 1.60 -20.58
N MET A 20 3.87 1.72 -19.37
CA MET A 20 5.21 2.26 -19.10
C MET A 20 6.29 1.31 -19.57
N LEU A 21 6.21 0.03 -19.19
CA LEU A 21 7.15 -1.01 -19.62
C LEU A 21 7.18 -1.21 -21.14
N ALA A 22 6.06 -1.00 -21.84
CA ALA A 22 6.01 -1.08 -23.30
C ALA A 22 6.84 0.01 -24.02
N LYS A 23 7.25 1.08 -23.33
CA LYS A 23 8.17 2.10 -23.87
C LYS A 23 9.63 1.62 -23.90
N HIS A 24 9.94 0.61 -23.10
CA HIS A 24 11.23 -0.08 -23.14
C HIS A 24 11.19 -1.19 -24.21
N ASN A 25 12.31 -1.77 -24.50
CA ASN A 25 12.41 -2.77 -25.58
C ASN A 25 11.90 -4.16 -25.15
N PHE A 26 10.67 -4.24 -24.57
CA PHE A 26 10.02 -5.44 -24.09
C PHE A 26 8.80 -5.82 -24.93
N ASN A 27 8.45 -7.10 -24.98
CA ASN A 27 7.16 -7.59 -25.45
C ASN A 27 6.29 -7.85 -24.22
N ILE A 28 5.19 -7.09 -24.10
CA ILE A 28 4.34 -7.09 -22.91
C ILE A 28 3.05 -7.87 -23.15
N PHE A 29 2.80 -8.82 -22.28
CA PHE A 29 1.55 -9.58 -22.20
C PHE A 29 0.90 -9.36 -20.84
N MET A 30 -0.44 -9.35 -20.79
CA MET A 30 -1.22 -9.29 -19.56
C MET A 30 -2.18 -10.48 -19.49
N TYR A 31 -2.27 -11.12 -18.32
CA TYR A 31 -3.19 -12.20 -18.01
C TYR A 31 -4.01 -11.89 -16.77
N GLY A 32 -5.31 -12.24 -16.77
CA GLY A 32 -6.19 -11.99 -15.63
C GLY A 32 -6.58 -10.51 -15.48
N MET A 33 -6.68 -9.77 -16.60
CA MET A 33 -7.06 -8.36 -16.67
C MET A 33 -8.23 -8.12 -17.63
N GLU A 34 -9.01 -9.16 -17.94
CA GLU A 34 -10.05 -9.16 -18.96
C GLU A 34 -11.19 -8.17 -18.65
N GLN A 35 -11.46 -7.92 -17.37
CA GLN A 35 -12.50 -7.00 -16.92
C GLN A 35 -11.95 -5.60 -16.57
N CYS A 36 -10.69 -5.32 -16.87
CA CYS A 36 -10.09 -4.03 -16.59
C CYS A 36 -10.49 -2.99 -17.65
N PRO A 37 -11.12 -1.86 -17.27
CA PRO A 37 -11.56 -0.83 -18.23
C PRO A 37 -10.40 -0.01 -18.82
N LEU A 38 -9.20 -0.13 -18.26
CA LEU A 38 -8.03 0.69 -18.61
C LEU A 38 -6.96 -0.05 -19.43
N THR A 39 -7.30 -1.21 -20.04
CA THR A 39 -6.33 -2.01 -20.81
C THR A 39 -5.73 -1.21 -21.97
N PRO A 40 -4.40 -1.03 -22.04
CA PRO A 40 -3.76 -0.26 -23.10
C PRO A 40 -3.79 -1.02 -24.43
N PHE A 41 -4.05 -0.33 -25.54
CA PHE A 41 -4.03 -0.91 -26.89
C PHE A 41 -2.62 -1.40 -27.34
N THR A 42 -1.57 -0.95 -26.66
CA THR A 42 -0.17 -1.31 -26.96
C THR A 42 0.27 -2.61 -26.32
N VAL A 43 -0.59 -3.28 -25.56
CA VAL A 43 -0.28 -4.47 -24.79
C VAL A 43 -1.20 -5.61 -25.18
N THR A 44 -0.66 -6.81 -25.31
CA THR A 44 -1.44 -7.99 -25.67
C THR A 44 -2.10 -8.59 -24.44
N LEU A 45 -3.44 -8.62 -24.42
CA LEU A 45 -4.18 -9.39 -23.43
C LEU A 45 -4.19 -10.85 -23.87
N THR A 46 -3.59 -11.73 -23.05
CA THR A 46 -3.56 -13.18 -23.31
C THR A 46 -4.61 -13.92 -22.49
N LYS A 47 -5.17 -14.99 -23.08
CA LYS A 47 -6.11 -15.90 -22.41
C LYS A 47 -5.42 -17.13 -21.80
N HIS A 48 -4.12 -17.27 -22.03
CA HIS A 48 -3.34 -18.41 -21.57
C HIS A 48 -2.16 -17.93 -20.75
N LEU A 49 -1.81 -18.72 -19.74
CA LEU A 49 -0.58 -18.58 -18.98
C LEU A 49 0.53 -19.26 -19.80
N ASP A 50 1.28 -18.46 -20.57
CA ASP A 50 2.40 -18.92 -21.37
C ASP A 50 3.73 -18.59 -20.68
N HIS A 51 4.81 -19.27 -21.11
CA HIS A 51 6.15 -19.00 -20.59
C HIS A 51 6.63 -17.60 -21.01
N ALA A 52 7.30 -16.91 -20.08
CA ALA A 52 7.92 -15.60 -20.27
C ALA A 52 9.28 -15.54 -19.56
N ASP A 53 10.14 -14.59 -19.97
CA ASP A 53 11.44 -14.38 -19.34
C ASP A 53 11.32 -13.65 -17.98
N LEU A 54 10.28 -12.83 -17.84
CA LEU A 54 9.99 -12.05 -16.63
C LEU A 54 8.49 -12.09 -16.30
N TYR A 55 8.17 -12.51 -15.11
CA TYR A 55 6.82 -12.53 -14.55
C TYR A 55 6.66 -11.38 -13.54
N ILE A 56 5.66 -10.53 -13.77
CA ILE A 56 5.35 -9.41 -12.88
C ILE A 56 4.01 -9.64 -12.20
N LEU A 57 4.05 -9.73 -10.88
CA LEU A 57 2.92 -9.98 -10.02
C LEU A 57 2.56 -8.76 -9.16
N PRO A 58 1.30 -8.64 -8.71
CA PRO A 58 0.82 -7.44 -8.03
C PRO A 58 1.38 -7.26 -6.62
N ILE A 59 1.02 -6.12 -6.03
CA ILE A 59 1.10 -5.85 -4.60
C ILE A 59 -0.31 -5.50 -4.05
N PRO A 60 -0.85 -6.28 -3.07
CA PRO A 60 -0.26 -7.51 -2.55
C PRO A 60 -0.25 -8.62 -3.60
N PHE A 61 0.75 -9.48 -3.50
CA PHE A 61 0.87 -10.69 -4.34
C PHE A 61 -0.39 -11.56 -4.27
N SER A 62 -0.89 -11.76 -3.07
CA SER A 62 -2.09 -12.53 -2.76
C SER A 62 -2.81 -11.92 -1.54
N LYS A 63 -4.12 -12.13 -1.44
CA LYS A 63 -4.93 -11.76 -0.26
C LYS A 63 -5.34 -12.95 0.60
N ASP A 64 -5.36 -14.14 0.01
CA ASP A 64 -5.81 -15.39 0.63
C ASP A 64 -4.69 -16.42 0.79
N GLY A 65 -3.49 -16.13 0.27
CA GLY A 65 -2.33 -17.02 0.26
C GLY A 65 -2.44 -18.19 -0.74
N LYS A 66 -3.50 -18.26 -1.55
CA LYS A 66 -3.78 -19.36 -2.50
C LYS A 66 -3.85 -18.88 -3.93
N THR A 67 -4.42 -17.69 -4.15
CA THR A 67 -4.62 -17.11 -5.47
C THR A 67 -3.87 -15.79 -5.62
N ILE A 68 -3.45 -15.46 -6.84
CA ILE A 68 -2.91 -14.16 -7.19
C ILE A 68 -4.00 -13.10 -7.00
N HIS A 69 -3.63 -11.92 -6.49
CA HIS A 69 -4.57 -10.80 -6.41
C HIS A 69 -4.92 -10.29 -7.81
N ALA A 70 -6.08 -10.68 -8.32
CA ALA A 70 -6.54 -10.39 -9.68
C ALA A 70 -8.03 -10.00 -9.71
N PRO A 71 -8.41 -8.80 -9.18
CA PRO A 71 -9.82 -8.39 -9.11
C PRO A 71 -10.49 -8.17 -10.47
N PHE A 72 -9.72 -8.09 -11.56
CA PHE A 72 -10.21 -7.94 -12.92
C PHE A 72 -10.17 -9.25 -13.72
N SER A 73 -9.80 -10.35 -13.09
CA SER A 73 -9.87 -11.67 -13.70
C SER A 73 -11.27 -12.26 -13.53
N PRO A 74 -11.86 -12.87 -14.57
CA PRO A 74 -13.15 -13.55 -14.45
C PRO A 74 -13.08 -14.81 -13.58
N THR A 75 -11.88 -15.38 -13.41
CA THR A 75 -11.63 -16.59 -12.61
C THR A 75 -10.45 -16.40 -11.68
N PRO A 76 -10.44 -17.04 -10.48
CA PRO A 76 -9.27 -17.05 -9.61
C PRO A 76 -8.04 -17.63 -10.34
N ILE A 77 -6.87 -17.05 -10.09
CA ILE A 77 -5.60 -17.53 -10.65
C ILE A 77 -4.81 -18.21 -9.52
N PRO A 78 -4.71 -19.54 -9.48
CA PRO A 78 -3.95 -20.23 -8.45
C PRO A 78 -2.48 -19.83 -8.50
N ILE A 79 -1.87 -19.57 -7.35
CA ILE A 79 -0.43 -19.29 -7.28
C ILE A 79 0.39 -20.45 -7.87
N LYS A 80 -0.07 -21.70 -7.62
CA LYS A 80 0.59 -22.90 -8.11
C LYS A 80 0.71 -22.90 -9.62
N ASP A 81 -0.33 -22.53 -10.36
CA ASP A 81 -0.34 -22.54 -11.83
C ASP A 81 0.71 -21.57 -12.39
N VAL A 82 0.96 -20.46 -11.71
CA VAL A 82 2.03 -19.51 -12.07
C VAL A 82 3.42 -20.08 -11.74
N ILE A 83 3.57 -20.70 -10.59
CA ILE A 83 4.84 -21.28 -10.15
C ILE A 83 5.27 -22.46 -11.02
N ASP A 84 4.32 -23.29 -11.45
CA ASP A 84 4.58 -24.46 -12.30
C ASP A 84 5.04 -24.07 -13.73
N LEU A 85 4.86 -22.83 -14.16
CA LEU A 85 5.36 -22.30 -15.44
C LEU A 85 6.84 -21.91 -15.41
N LEU A 86 7.36 -21.57 -14.21
CA LEU A 86 8.68 -21.00 -14.05
C LEU A 86 9.78 -22.04 -14.34
N ARG A 87 10.82 -21.60 -15.03
CA ARG A 87 12.00 -22.40 -15.39
C ARG A 87 13.25 -21.85 -14.70
N PRO A 88 14.29 -22.66 -14.51
CA PRO A 88 15.58 -22.16 -14.04
C PRO A 88 16.09 -21.01 -14.91
N GLY A 89 16.43 -19.89 -14.26
CA GLY A 89 16.86 -18.65 -14.91
C GLY A 89 15.77 -17.63 -15.16
N ASP A 90 14.48 -17.98 -15.01
CA ASP A 90 13.39 -17.02 -15.10
C ASP A 90 13.42 -16.04 -13.92
N ILE A 91 12.82 -14.87 -14.14
CA ILE A 91 12.69 -13.81 -13.14
C ILE A 91 11.22 -13.67 -12.75
N LEU A 92 10.95 -13.68 -11.44
CA LEU A 92 9.64 -13.41 -10.85
C LEU A 92 9.76 -12.18 -9.95
N VAL A 93 8.98 -11.14 -10.21
CA VAL A 93 8.90 -9.95 -9.37
C VAL A 93 7.48 -9.75 -8.85
N GLY A 94 7.35 -9.25 -7.63
CA GLY A 94 6.04 -9.00 -7.03
C GLY A 94 6.15 -8.19 -5.75
N GLY A 95 5.02 -7.89 -5.12
CA GLY A 95 5.01 -7.17 -3.86
C GLY A 95 4.37 -7.97 -2.72
N ASN A 96 5.08 -8.13 -1.60
CA ASN A 96 4.70 -8.97 -0.47
C ASN A 96 4.56 -10.45 -0.87
N ILE A 97 5.60 -10.97 -1.51
CA ILE A 97 5.68 -12.35 -1.96
C ILE A 97 5.72 -13.29 -0.75
N PRO A 98 4.90 -14.36 -0.72
CA PRO A 98 4.95 -15.35 0.36
C PRO A 98 6.32 -16.02 0.48
N ASP A 99 6.76 -16.29 1.71
CA ASP A 99 8.09 -16.87 1.95
C ASP A 99 8.27 -18.23 1.30
N TRP A 100 7.21 -19.03 1.17
CA TRP A 100 7.28 -20.33 0.48
C TRP A 100 7.58 -20.18 -1.02
N VAL A 101 7.08 -19.10 -1.67
CA VAL A 101 7.41 -18.78 -3.08
C VAL A 101 8.87 -18.36 -3.20
N MET A 102 9.36 -17.51 -2.27
CA MET A 102 10.77 -17.13 -2.21
C MET A 102 11.69 -18.33 -2.05
N ASN A 103 11.32 -19.29 -1.18
CA ASN A 103 12.07 -20.51 -0.96
C ASN A 103 12.02 -21.45 -2.17
N HIS A 104 10.86 -21.56 -2.83
CA HIS A 104 10.73 -22.33 -4.07
C HIS A 104 11.67 -21.79 -5.15
N GLY A 105 11.68 -20.45 -5.35
CA GLY A 105 12.57 -19.82 -6.33
C GLY A 105 14.05 -20.16 -6.09
N LYS A 106 14.51 -20.07 -4.84
CA LYS A 106 15.90 -20.47 -4.48
C LYS A 106 16.22 -21.93 -4.84
N ASN A 107 15.27 -22.85 -4.57
CA ASN A 107 15.46 -24.29 -4.81
C ASN A 107 15.45 -24.64 -6.31
N GLN A 108 14.76 -23.86 -7.13
CA GLN A 108 14.60 -24.12 -8.58
C GLN A 108 15.48 -23.20 -9.43
N ASN A 109 16.41 -22.45 -8.85
CA ASN A 109 17.27 -21.50 -9.55
C ASN A 109 16.46 -20.43 -10.34
N ILE A 110 15.36 -19.96 -9.75
CA ILE A 110 14.54 -18.87 -10.25
C ILE A 110 14.92 -17.61 -9.46
N ILE A 111 15.07 -16.50 -10.15
CA ILE A 111 15.39 -15.22 -9.53
C ILE A 111 14.07 -14.57 -9.03
N VAL A 112 13.92 -14.40 -7.71
CA VAL A 112 12.70 -13.84 -7.13
C VAL A 112 13.01 -12.52 -6.43
N PHE A 113 12.33 -11.44 -6.85
CA PHE A 113 12.47 -10.10 -6.27
C PHE A 113 11.15 -9.59 -5.68
N ASP A 114 11.17 -9.26 -4.40
CA ASP A 114 10.04 -8.66 -3.69
C ASP A 114 10.24 -7.15 -3.52
N TYR A 115 9.70 -6.35 -4.47
CA TYR A 115 9.78 -4.89 -4.38
C TYR A 115 9.00 -4.33 -3.20
N GLY A 116 8.00 -5.05 -2.68
CA GLY A 116 7.23 -4.64 -1.51
C GLY A 116 8.04 -4.60 -0.21
N LYS A 117 9.18 -5.31 -0.15
CA LYS A 117 10.12 -5.28 0.96
C LYS A 117 11.20 -4.19 0.83
N SER A 118 11.27 -3.49 -0.31
CA SER A 118 12.24 -2.41 -0.52
C SER A 118 11.91 -1.16 0.31
N ASN A 119 12.93 -0.61 0.98
CA ASN A 119 12.79 0.67 1.69
C ASN A 119 12.49 1.82 0.73
N GLU A 120 13.15 1.85 -0.45
CA GLU A 120 12.95 2.87 -1.47
C GLU A 120 11.49 2.86 -1.97
N PHE A 121 10.96 1.67 -2.29
CA PHE A 121 9.55 1.51 -2.65
C PHE A 121 8.61 2.02 -1.54
N ALA A 122 8.90 1.67 -0.28
CA ALA A 122 8.08 2.09 0.85
C ALA A 122 8.12 3.61 1.08
N ASP A 123 9.28 4.24 0.87
CA ASP A 123 9.46 5.69 1.00
C ASP A 123 8.66 6.44 -0.07
N GLU A 124 8.77 6.03 -1.33
CA GLU A 124 8.04 6.65 -2.45
C GLU A 124 6.53 6.39 -2.37
N ASN A 125 6.12 5.18 -1.98
CA ASN A 125 4.71 4.78 -1.87
C ASN A 125 3.99 5.46 -0.68
N ALA A 126 4.72 6.11 0.23
CA ALA A 126 4.14 6.86 1.34
C ALA A 126 3.40 8.12 0.89
N LEU A 127 3.85 8.79 -0.18
CA LEU A 127 3.20 10.00 -0.70
C LEU A 127 1.80 9.73 -1.24
N PRO A 128 1.59 8.82 -2.19
CA PRO A 128 0.24 8.52 -2.68
C PRO A 128 -0.67 7.91 -1.59
N THR A 129 -0.10 7.23 -0.58
CA THR A 129 -0.86 6.78 0.60
C THR A 129 -1.38 7.96 1.40
N ALA A 130 -0.54 8.96 1.67
CA ALA A 130 -0.93 10.14 2.42
C ALA A 130 -1.98 10.99 1.68
N GLU A 131 -1.85 11.12 0.36
CA GLU A 131 -2.82 11.86 -0.46
C GLU A 131 -4.16 11.15 -0.55
N GLY A 132 -4.17 9.83 -0.72
CA GLY A 132 -5.41 9.05 -0.65
C GLY A 132 -6.07 9.09 0.73
N THR A 133 -5.30 9.30 1.80
CA THR A 133 -5.87 9.54 3.14
C THR A 133 -6.58 10.89 3.21
N LEU A 134 -6.01 11.94 2.62
CA LEU A 134 -6.67 13.25 2.56
C LEU A 134 -7.95 13.21 1.73
N GLU A 135 -7.97 12.47 0.63
CA GLU A 135 -9.21 12.24 -0.15
C GLU A 135 -10.29 11.62 0.73
N ILE A 136 -9.97 10.58 1.50
CA ILE A 136 -10.92 9.98 2.44
C ILE A 136 -11.38 11.01 3.46
N LEU A 137 -10.48 11.78 4.07
CA LEU A 137 -10.83 12.80 5.04
C LEU A 137 -11.82 13.80 4.49
N LEU A 138 -11.54 14.39 3.33
CA LEU A 138 -12.40 15.38 2.68
C LEU A 138 -13.77 14.82 2.31
N ASN A 139 -13.84 13.55 1.89
CA ASN A 139 -15.08 12.89 1.51
C ASN A 139 -15.91 12.42 2.72
N GLN A 140 -15.28 12.16 3.86
CA GLN A 140 -15.93 11.55 5.02
C GLN A 140 -16.24 12.56 6.14
N THR A 141 -15.69 13.77 6.04
CA THR A 141 -15.89 14.85 7.02
C THR A 141 -16.89 15.86 6.44
N PRO A 142 -18.03 16.10 7.11
CA PRO A 142 -19.08 16.99 6.59
C PRO A 142 -18.79 18.49 6.82
N CYS A 143 -17.61 18.81 7.35
CA CYS A 143 -17.17 20.17 7.68
C CYS A 143 -15.74 20.40 7.19
N VAL A 144 -15.29 21.67 7.21
CA VAL A 144 -13.91 22.03 6.89
C VAL A 144 -12.92 21.41 7.87
N LEU A 145 -11.71 21.16 7.41
CA LEU A 145 -10.62 20.58 8.24
C LEU A 145 -9.90 21.65 9.07
N GLU A 146 -9.98 22.92 8.68
CA GLU A 146 -9.40 24.04 9.44
C GLU A 146 -9.85 24.00 10.91
N GLY A 147 -8.91 24.13 11.83
CA GLY A 147 -9.14 24.10 13.27
C GLY A 147 -9.45 22.72 13.86
N LYS A 148 -9.65 21.68 13.04
CA LYS A 148 -9.90 20.31 13.55
C LYS A 148 -8.72 19.75 14.31
N SER A 149 -9.00 19.08 15.43
CA SER A 149 -8.01 18.34 16.22
C SER A 149 -7.74 16.98 15.57
N VAL A 150 -6.56 16.81 14.97
CA VAL A 150 -6.19 15.60 14.23
C VAL A 150 -4.99 14.93 14.89
N CYS A 151 -5.14 13.67 15.28
CA CYS A 151 -4.04 12.85 15.79
C CYS A 151 -3.49 11.94 14.69
N VAL A 152 -2.23 12.12 14.34
CA VAL A 152 -1.47 11.19 13.50
C VAL A 152 -0.70 10.23 14.40
N VAL A 153 -1.14 8.98 14.45
CA VAL A 153 -0.51 7.94 15.26
C VAL A 153 0.66 7.33 14.50
N GLY A 154 1.88 7.65 14.97
CA GLY A 154 3.14 7.25 14.37
C GLY A 154 3.83 8.35 13.58
N TYR A 155 5.15 8.48 13.79
CA TYR A 155 6.03 9.45 13.11
C TYR A 155 6.97 8.75 12.12
N GLY A 156 6.40 7.82 11.34
CA GLY A 156 7.07 7.11 10.25
C GLY A 156 6.96 7.84 8.90
N ARG A 157 7.22 7.12 7.79
CA ARG A 157 7.16 7.63 6.41
C ARG A 157 5.85 8.35 6.11
N ILE A 158 4.74 7.65 6.29
CA ILE A 158 3.39 8.18 6.02
C ILE A 158 3.03 9.28 7.02
N GLY A 159 3.28 9.06 8.31
CA GLY A 159 2.91 10.00 9.36
C GLY A 159 3.55 11.38 9.21
N LYS A 160 4.82 11.45 8.79
CA LYS A 160 5.53 12.70 8.51
C LYS A 160 4.88 13.49 7.36
N ILE A 161 4.50 12.81 6.28
CA ILE A 161 3.86 13.44 5.12
C ILE A 161 2.46 13.92 5.49
N LEU A 162 1.68 13.10 6.19
CA LEU A 162 0.34 13.46 6.65
C LEU A 162 0.37 14.65 7.59
N ALA A 163 1.24 14.66 8.60
CA ALA A 163 1.36 15.78 9.54
C ALA A 163 1.63 17.11 8.81
N LYS A 164 2.56 17.09 7.81
CA LYS A 164 2.86 18.26 6.99
C LYS A 164 1.64 18.74 6.18
N LYS A 165 0.94 17.83 5.53
CA LYS A 165 -0.23 18.16 4.69
C LYS A 165 -1.41 18.66 5.54
N LEU A 166 -1.69 18.01 6.67
CA LEU A 166 -2.74 18.41 7.60
C LEU A 166 -2.47 19.78 8.22
N LYS A 167 -1.22 20.08 8.57
CA LYS A 167 -0.83 21.42 9.04
C LYS A 167 -1.06 22.49 7.97
N ALA A 168 -0.79 22.17 6.70
CA ALA A 168 -1.05 23.09 5.58
C ALA A 168 -2.54 23.30 5.30
N LEU A 169 -3.41 22.46 5.85
CA LEU A 169 -4.87 22.62 5.87
C LEU A 169 -5.37 23.26 7.19
N ASP A 170 -4.47 23.90 7.95
CA ASP A 170 -4.72 24.60 9.21
C ASP A 170 -5.39 23.72 10.29
N CYS A 171 -5.12 22.42 10.27
CA CYS A 171 -5.52 21.51 11.35
C CYS A 171 -4.63 21.70 12.59
N ASN A 172 -5.20 21.45 13.78
CA ASN A 172 -4.45 21.29 15.03
C ASN A 172 -3.87 19.87 15.09
N VAL A 173 -2.63 19.72 14.65
CA VAL A 173 -2.04 18.39 14.45
C VAL A 173 -1.27 17.92 15.68
N THR A 174 -1.70 16.81 16.27
CA THR A 174 -0.95 16.03 17.28
C THR A 174 -0.29 14.85 16.56
N VAL A 175 1.00 14.62 16.84
CA VAL A 175 1.73 13.49 16.27
C VAL A 175 2.29 12.61 17.37
N THR A 176 2.03 11.30 17.29
CA THR A 176 2.60 10.39 18.30
C THR A 176 3.90 9.76 17.81
N ALA A 177 4.82 9.52 18.77
CA ALA A 177 6.04 8.78 18.54
C ALA A 177 6.33 7.86 19.72
N ARG A 178 7.06 6.76 19.46
CA ARG A 178 7.50 5.83 20.52
C ARG A 178 8.71 6.31 21.29
N GLN A 179 9.59 7.06 20.62
CA GLN A 179 10.90 7.46 21.12
C GLN A 179 10.89 8.94 21.51
N SER A 180 11.34 9.25 22.70
CA SER A 180 11.31 10.62 23.27
C SER A 180 12.09 11.62 22.41
N HIS A 181 13.21 11.22 21.79
CA HIS A 181 14.00 12.12 20.94
C HIS A 181 13.22 12.61 19.69
N GLN A 182 12.23 11.83 19.21
CA GLN A 182 11.37 12.24 18.09
C GLN A 182 10.40 13.34 18.50
N LEU A 183 10.04 13.46 19.78
CA LEU A 183 9.10 14.47 20.28
C LEU A 183 9.64 15.89 20.14
N GLU A 184 10.94 16.10 20.29
CA GLU A 184 11.59 17.39 20.08
C GLU A 184 11.46 17.81 18.60
N THR A 185 11.80 16.90 17.67
CA THR A 185 11.64 17.15 16.23
C THR A 185 10.19 17.47 15.87
N ILE A 186 9.23 16.74 16.43
CA ILE A 186 7.80 16.97 16.22
C ILE A 186 7.41 18.37 16.68
N ARG A 187 7.89 18.78 17.84
CA ARG A 187 7.63 20.13 18.41
C ARG A 187 8.24 21.22 17.55
N ASP A 188 9.50 21.07 17.13
CA ASP A 188 10.22 22.07 16.34
C ASP A 188 9.55 22.31 14.97
N LEU A 189 8.88 21.29 14.42
CA LEU A 189 8.06 21.41 13.22
C LEU A 189 6.68 22.04 13.47
N GLY A 190 6.40 22.38 14.74
CA GLY A 190 5.16 23.05 15.16
C GLY A 190 3.94 22.13 15.22
N TYR A 191 4.14 20.84 15.51
CA TYR A 191 3.09 19.90 15.88
C TYR A 191 3.03 19.73 17.40
N THR A 192 1.89 19.24 17.91
CA THR A 192 1.78 18.83 19.30
C THR A 192 2.38 17.43 19.47
N PRO A 193 3.51 17.26 20.18
CA PRO A 193 4.11 15.95 20.37
C PRO A 193 3.41 15.15 21.46
N LEU A 194 3.22 13.84 21.23
CA LEU A 194 2.65 12.93 22.21
C LEU A 194 3.39 11.59 22.18
N LEU A 195 3.75 11.03 23.36
CA LEU A 195 4.21 9.65 23.43
C LEU A 195 3.07 8.69 23.06
N THR A 196 3.32 7.70 22.19
CA THR A 196 2.29 6.74 21.76
C THR A 196 1.63 6.04 22.95
N ASN A 197 2.39 5.73 24.02
CA ASN A 197 1.87 5.10 25.23
C ASN A 197 0.95 6.03 26.06
N ASN A 198 0.99 7.35 25.79
CA ASN A 198 0.16 8.34 26.47
C ASN A 198 -1.12 8.69 25.67
N LEU A 199 -1.33 8.04 24.54
CA LEU A 199 -2.51 8.29 23.70
C LEU A 199 -3.83 8.01 24.44
N CYS A 200 -3.83 7.07 25.39
CA CYS A 200 -4.97 6.72 26.23
C CYS A 200 -5.22 7.65 27.43
N ASN A 201 -4.39 8.70 27.65
CA ASN A 201 -4.47 9.55 28.84
C ASN A 201 -5.52 10.68 28.68
N GLY A 202 -6.74 10.34 28.26
CA GLY A 202 -7.85 11.30 28.19
C GLY A 202 -7.80 12.30 27.03
N ASN A 203 -6.96 12.04 26.01
CA ASN A 203 -6.89 12.88 24.83
C ASN A 203 -8.12 12.63 23.93
N THR A 204 -8.77 13.71 23.49
CA THR A 204 -9.90 13.67 22.54
C THR A 204 -9.52 14.31 21.22
N PHE A 205 -9.98 13.73 20.11
CA PHE A 205 -9.67 14.20 18.75
C PHE A 205 -10.92 14.15 17.87
N ASP A 206 -11.03 15.09 16.93
CA ASP A 206 -12.04 14.98 15.86
C ASP A 206 -11.69 13.84 14.91
N ILE A 207 -10.39 13.62 14.66
CA ILE A 207 -9.89 12.64 13.71
C ILE A 207 -8.66 11.94 14.28
N ILE A 208 -8.62 10.60 14.17
CA ILE A 208 -7.42 9.79 14.46
C ILE A 208 -7.01 9.08 13.19
N ILE A 209 -5.74 9.22 12.77
CA ILE A 209 -5.17 8.52 11.63
C ILE A 209 -4.04 7.62 12.12
N ASN A 210 -4.30 6.31 12.12
CA ASN A 210 -3.29 5.34 12.51
C ASN A 210 -2.40 4.93 11.34
N THR A 211 -1.06 5.00 11.55
CA THR A 211 -0.05 4.52 10.60
C THR A 211 0.80 3.37 11.16
N VAL A 212 0.49 2.92 12.38
CA VAL A 212 1.29 1.93 13.11
C VAL A 212 0.66 0.55 12.99
N PRO A 213 1.38 -0.47 12.50
CA PRO A 213 0.87 -1.85 12.38
C PRO A 213 0.97 -2.62 13.72
N ALA A 214 0.42 -2.03 14.77
CA ALA A 214 0.31 -2.61 16.10
C ALA A 214 -0.94 -2.05 16.80
N PRO A 215 -1.58 -2.76 17.74
CA PRO A 215 -2.86 -2.40 18.36
C PRO A 215 -2.72 -1.21 19.32
N VAL A 216 -2.43 -0.03 18.77
CA VAL A 216 -2.21 1.22 19.54
C VAL A 216 -3.46 2.05 19.73
N VAL A 217 -4.45 1.95 18.83
CA VAL A 217 -5.77 2.57 18.98
C VAL A 217 -6.73 1.53 19.55
N ASN A 218 -6.47 1.18 20.79
CA ASN A 218 -7.18 0.15 21.53
C ASN A 218 -8.43 0.70 22.25
N LYS A 219 -9.10 -0.15 23.04
CA LYS A 219 -10.29 0.22 23.82
C LYS A 219 -10.09 1.45 24.70
N ASP A 220 -8.94 1.55 25.37
CA ASP A 220 -8.67 2.66 26.26
C ASP A 220 -8.61 4.00 25.51
N VAL A 221 -7.98 4.01 24.33
CA VAL A 221 -7.95 5.20 23.45
C VAL A 221 -9.34 5.54 22.92
N ILE A 222 -10.07 4.53 22.45
CA ILE A 222 -11.39 4.69 21.83
C ILE A 222 -12.43 5.18 22.84
N ASN A 223 -12.37 4.74 24.11
CA ASN A 223 -13.28 5.17 25.18
C ASN A 223 -13.25 6.66 25.47
N HIS A 224 -12.15 7.33 25.18
CA HIS A 224 -12.00 8.78 25.38
C HIS A 224 -12.51 9.60 24.20
N GLN A 225 -12.88 8.95 23.07
CA GLN A 225 -13.29 9.68 21.88
C GLN A 225 -14.80 9.95 21.87
N GLU A 226 -15.16 11.10 21.32
CA GLU A 226 -16.57 11.45 21.06
C GLU A 226 -17.12 10.59 19.90
N LYS A 227 -18.45 10.39 19.84
CA LYS A 227 -19.10 9.59 18.79
C LYS A 227 -18.89 10.12 17.37
N ASN A 228 -18.63 11.41 17.22
CA ASN A 228 -18.35 12.06 15.95
C ASN A 228 -16.87 11.98 15.53
N CYS A 229 -16.01 11.35 16.33
CA CYS A 229 -14.62 11.09 15.94
C CYS A 229 -14.57 10.16 14.73
N LEU A 230 -13.72 10.52 13.75
CA LEU A 230 -13.42 9.66 12.62
C LEU A 230 -12.06 8.97 12.84
N ILE A 231 -12.03 7.65 12.82
CA ILE A 231 -10.80 6.86 12.96
C ILE A 231 -10.45 6.20 11.62
N ILE A 232 -9.26 6.51 11.07
CA ILE A 232 -8.76 5.91 9.83
C ILE A 232 -7.53 5.08 10.14
N ASP A 233 -7.54 3.81 9.75
CA ASP A 233 -6.39 2.91 9.87
C ASP A 233 -5.74 2.68 8.50
N LEU A 234 -4.48 3.09 8.37
CA LEU A 234 -3.65 2.91 7.18
C LEU A 234 -2.75 1.69 7.28
N ALA A 235 -2.66 1.10 8.47
CA ALA A 235 -1.78 -0.03 8.72
C ALA A 235 -2.25 -1.28 7.97
N SER A 236 -1.29 -2.06 7.49
CA SER A 236 -1.57 -3.38 6.91
C SER A 236 -2.21 -4.30 7.95
N LYS A 237 -2.98 -5.28 7.49
CA LYS A 237 -3.59 -6.28 8.39
C LYS A 237 -2.56 -6.91 9.33
N PRO A 238 -2.92 -7.11 10.61
CA PRO A 238 -4.24 -7.00 11.21
C PRO A 238 -4.73 -5.58 11.46
N GLY A 239 -3.91 -4.54 11.26
CA GLY A 239 -4.23 -3.16 11.56
C GLY A 239 -3.79 -2.76 12.98
N GLY A 240 -4.12 -1.53 13.37
CA GLY A 240 -3.76 -1.01 14.70
C GLY A 240 -4.93 -0.41 15.47
N VAL A 241 -6.16 -0.60 14.98
CA VAL A 241 -7.43 -0.10 15.55
C VAL A 241 -8.31 -1.26 15.99
N ASP A 242 -8.91 -1.16 17.17
CA ASP A 242 -9.98 -2.08 17.62
C ASP A 242 -11.30 -1.70 16.95
N PHE A 243 -11.50 -2.21 15.74
CA PHE A 243 -12.69 -1.92 14.92
C PHE A 243 -13.99 -2.41 15.55
N GLU A 244 -13.97 -3.56 16.21
CA GLU A 244 -15.14 -4.14 16.84
C GLU A 244 -15.63 -3.23 17.96
N TYR A 245 -14.72 -2.84 18.84
CA TYR A 245 -15.05 -1.98 19.97
C TYR A 245 -15.47 -0.56 19.53
N ALA A 246 -14.82 0.02 18.54
CA ALA A 246 -15.24 1.32 17.99
C ALA A 246 -16.67 1.27 17.43
N ASN A 247 -17.02 0.15 16.75
CA ASN A 247 -18.36 -0.07 16.22
C ASN A 247 -19.41 -0.22 17.33
N GLU A 248 -19.09 -0.90 18.45
CA GLU A 248 -19.98 -1.00 19.63
C GLU A 248 -20.32 0.37 20.20
N LEU A 249 -19.37 1.33 20.19
CA LEU A 249 -19.58 2.70 20.65
C LEU A 249 -20.21 3.62 19.60
N GLY A 250 -20.41 3.14 18.37
CA GLY A 250 -20.94 3.92 17.24
C GLY A 250 -19.94 4.95 16.68
N ILE A 251 -18.65 4.74 16.90
CA ILE A 251 -17.57 5.58 16.35
C ILE A 251 -17.24 5.10 14.94
N LYS A 252 -17.21 6.01 13.98
CA LYS A 252 -16.94 5.70 12.58
C LYS A 252 -15.48 5.34 12.37
N THR A 253 -15.23 4.15 11.80
CA THR A 253 -13.89 3.66 11.47
C THR A 253 -13.76 3.31 9.99
N ILE A 254 -12.56 3.50 9.44
CA ILE A 254 -12.23 3.16 8.05
C ILE A 254 -10.89 2.43 8.01
N HIS A 255 -10.87 1.17 7.56
CA HIS A 255 -9.63 0.48 7.25
C HIS A 255 -9.22 0.80 5.80
N ALA A 256 -8.33 1.76 5.63
CA ALA A 256 -7.98 2.36 4.34
C ALA A 256 -6.81 1.65 3.67
N LEU A 257 -7.06 0.46 3.13
CA LEU A 257 -6.06 -0.34 2.43
C LEU A 257 -5.95 0.00 0.94
N SER A 258 -4.74 -0.21 0.40
CA SER A 258 -4.44 -0.07 -1.03
C SER A 258 -4.69 1.33 -1.60
N LEU A 259 -4.49 2.37 -0.80
CA LEU A 259 -4.72 3.77 -1.20
C LEU A 259 -3.94 4.18 -2.45
N PRO A 260 -2.64 3.85 -2.62
CA PRO A 260 -1.91 4.20 -3.84
C PRO A 260 -2.59 3.69 -5.11
N ALA A 261 -3.14 2.47 -5.08
CA ALA A 261 -3.84 1.90 -6.22
C ALA A 261 -5.17 2.56 -6.52
N LYS A 262 -5.87 3.06 -5.50
CA LYS A 262 -7.21 3.66 -5.61
C LYS A 262 -7.15 5.13 -5.97
N HIS A 263 -6.21 5.85 -5.34
CA HIS A 263 -6.09 7.29 -5.45
C HIS A 263 -5.18 7.75 -6.60
N ALA A 264 -3.99 7.15 -6.72
CA ALA A 264 -2.97 7.56 -7.69
C ALA A 264 -2.33 6.34 -8.40
N PRO A 265 -3.12 5.55 -9.16
CA PRO A 265 -2.65 4.29 -9.75
C PRO A 265 -1.50 4.48 -10.74
N GLU A 266 -1.45 5.60 -11.47
CA GLU A 266 -0.36 5.92 -12.39
C GLU A 266 0.95 6.18 -11.63
N THR A 267 0.94 7.03 -10.61
CA THR A 267 2.11 7.28 -9.76
C THR A 267 2.59 6.00 -9.07
N ALA A 268 1.65 5.20 -8.54
CA ALA A 268 2.00 3.94 -7.91
C ALA A 268 2.60 2.93 -8.91
N ALA A 269 2.17 2.94 -10.16
CA ALA A 269 2.75 2.14 -11.23
C ALA A 269 4.18 2.60 -11.58
N MET A 270 4.44 3.92 -11.64
CA MET A 270 5.79 4.48 -11.84
C MET A 270 6.77 4.03 -10.75
N ILE A 271 6.33 4.02 -9.51
CA ILE A 271 7.15 3.54 -8.38
C ILE A 271 7.50 2.06 -8.53
N ILE A 272 6.54 1.24 -8.98
CA ILE A 272 6.77 -0.19 -9.26
C ILE A 272 7.73 -0.35 -10.45
N GLU A 273 7.49 0.37 -11.56
CA GLU A 273 8.38 0.35 -12.74
C GLU A 273 9.82 0.65 -12.36
N LYS A 274 10.04 1.75 -11.62
CA LYS A 274 11.37 2.16 -11.16
C LYS A 274 12.05 1.05 -10.35
N SER A 275 11.32 0.42 -9.43
CA SER A 275 11.86 -0.68 -8.61
C SER A 275 12.24 -1.90 -9.45
N ILE A 276 11.44 -2.22 -10.47
CA ILE A 276 11.70 -3.35 -11.37
C ILE A 276 12.90 -3.07 -12.27
N LEU A 277 12.96 -1.90 -12.91
CA LEU A 277 14.05 -1.55 -13.82
C LEU A 277 15.39 -1.50 -13.09
N LYS A 278 15.43 -0.88 -11.91
CA LYS A 278 16.63 -0.87 -11.06
C LYS A 278 17.10 -2.28 -10.73
N PHE A 279 16.19 -3.16 -10.34
CA PHE A 279 16.52 -4.55 -10.05
C PHE A 279 17.06 -5.28 -11.29
N LEU A 280 16.50 -5.05 -12.47
CA LEU A 280 16.98 -5.67 -13.71
C LEU A 280 18.38 -5.19 -14.09
N GLU A 281 18.67 -3.88 -13.92
CA GLU A 281 20.00 -3.30 -14.13
C GLU A 281 21.07 -3.88 -13.18
N GLU A 282 20.69 -4.18 -11.93
CA GLU A 282 21.59 -4.77 -10.93
C GLU A 282 21.83 -6.29 -11.15
N THR A 283 21.02 -6.95 -12.00
CA THR A 283 21.04 -8.40 -12.21
C THR A 283 21.69 -8.78 -13.56
N GLU A 284 21.80 -7.83 -14.51
CA GLU A 284 22.54 -7.97 -15.77
C GLU A 284 24.05 -7.77 -15.56
#